data_119da1ded8c0abc623846ddbea19c9ed
#
_entry.id   119da1ded8c0abc623846ddbea19c9ed
#
_cell.length_a   1.000
_cell.length_b   1.000
_cell.length_c   1.000
_cell.angle_alpha   90.00
_cell.angle_beta   90.00
_cell.angle_gamma   90.00
#
_symmetry.space_group_name_H-M   'P 1'
#
loop_
_entity.id
_entity.type
_entity.pdbx_description
1 polymer ?
#
loop_
_entity_poly.entity_id
_entity_poly.type
_entity_poly.pdbx_seq_one_letter_code
_entity_poly.pdbx_strand_id
1 'polypeptide(L)'
;MTMTDVKIRDLSQNIPSSEMTANQQIAVEDKNIVYKTNNLDLWYGDFHALKNINLDIAENEVTAIIGPSGCGKSTYIKTLNRMIELIPSVKTSGEIIYRDKNIFDKKYSVEELRTNVGMVFQKPNSFPKSIYDNITYGPRIHGITDKKVLDEIVERSLKGAAIWDECKDRLDKNAYGLSGGQQQRICIARCLAIEPDVILMDEPTSALDPISTLKVEELVQELKTKYSIIIVTHNMQQAARISDKTAFFLNGYVNEFDQTDKIFSNPTDKKTEDYISGRFG
;
A
#
# COMPACT_ATOMS: atom_id res chain seq x y z
N MET A 1 -48.54 -1.98 -67.60
CA MET A 1 -49.69 -2.01 -66.70
C MET A 1 -49.11 -1.93 -65.34
N THR A 2 -49.09 -0.82 -64.91
CA THR A 2 -49.67 0.25 -64.17
C THR A 2 -49.02 0.39 -62.80
N MET A 3 -48.30 1.46 -62.66
CA MET A 3 -47.79 2.07 -61.44
C MET A 3 -48.94 2.29 -60.48
N THR A 4 -48.67 2.19 -59.18
CA THR A 4 -49.45 2.88 -58.17
C THR A 4 -48.53 3.48 -57.13
N ASP A 5 -48.65 4.78 -57.01
CA ASP A 5 -48.01 5.68 -56.11
C ASP A 5 -48.26 5.30 -54.62
N VAL A 6 -47.23 5.36 -53.80
CA VAL A 6 -47.39 5.46 -52.36
C VAL A 6 -46.73 6.75 -51.88
N LYS A 7 -47.59 7.62 -51.38
CA LYS A 7 -47.32 8.93 -50.81
C LYS A 7 -46.34 8.86 -49.64
N ILE A 8 -45.31 9.71 -49.74
CA ILE A 8 -44.50 10.16 -48.63
C ILE A 8 -45.37 10.98 -47.69
N ARG A 9 -45.62 10.51 -46.49
CA ARG A 9 -46.22 11.30 -45.40
C ARG A 9 -45.09 11.87 -44.56
N ASP A 10 -45.05 13.19 -44.57
CA ASP A 10 -44.32 14.07 -43.67
C ASP A 10 -44.71 13.79 -42.21
N LEU A 11 -43.73 13.43 -41.38
CA LEU A 11 -43.82 13.28 -39.96
C LEU A 11 -42.76 14.15 -39.28
N SER A 12 -42.85 15.43 -39.55
CA SER A 12 -42.27 16.44 -38.65
C SER A 12 -43.35 16.85 -37.64
N GLN A 13 -43.39 16.21 -36.45
CA GLN A 13 -43.92 16.84 -35.24
C GLN A 13 -43.65 15.97 -34.00
N ASN A 14 -43.08 16.66 -32.97
CA ASN A 14 -43.09 16.33 -31.57
C ASN A 14 -42.06 15.29 -31.05
N ILE A 15 -40.84 15.77 -30.77
CA ILE A 15 -40.03 15.28 -29.69
C ILE A 15 -40.17 16.30 -28.54
N PRO A 16 -40.71 15.94 -27.38
CA PRO A 16 -40.73 16.81 -26.22
C PRO A 16 -39.31 16.92 -25.67
N SER A 17 -38.80 18.12 -25.60
CA SER A 17 -37.66 18.52 -24.81
C SER A 17 -38.02 18.46 -23.33
N SER A 18 -37.72 17.37 -22.65
CA SER A 18 -37.71 17.37 -21.19
C SER A 18 -36.74 16.29 -20.66
N GLU A 19 -35.74 16.79 -19.91
CA GLU A 19 -35.06 16.10 -18.84
C GLU A 19 -34.08 14.98 -19.19
N MET A 20 -32.94 15.35 -19.75
CA MET A 20 -31.70 14.66 -19.39
C MET A 20 -31.30 15.12 -17.97
N THR A 21 -31.86 14.48 -16.98
CA THR A 21 -31.35 14.53 -15.62
C THR A 21 -30.00 13.78 -15.62
N ALA A 22 -28.92 14.55 -15.68
CA ALA A 22 -27.61 14.13 -15.26
C ALA A 22 -27.67 13.85 -13.75
N ASN A 23 -27.83 12.60 -13.36
CA ASN A 23 -27.56 12.11 -12.00
C ASN A 23 -27.39 10.57 -12.05
N GLN A 24 -26.36 10.11 -12.76
CA GLN A 24 -25.65 8.96 -12.27
C GLN A 24 -24.52 9.48 -11.39
N GLN A 25 -24.83 9.86 -10.16
CA GLN A 25 -23.91 9.78 -9.06
C GLN A 25 -23.51 8.29 -8.99
N ILE A 26 -22.30 7.99 -9.47
CA ILE A 26 -21.59 6.78 -9.08
C ILE A 26 -21.57 6.89 -7.56
N ALA A 27 -22.26 5.98 -6.88
CA ALA A 27 -22.16 5.84 -5.45
C ALA A 27 -20.67 5.58 -5.17
N VAL A 28 -19.97 6.59 -4.68
CA VAL A 28 -18.69 6.42 -4.02
C VAL A 28 -19.05 5.54 -2.83
N GLU A 29 -18.72 4.24 -2.89
CA GLU A 29 -18.79 3.40 -1.71
C GLU A 29 -18.06 4.16 -0.62
N ASP A 30 -18.74 4.43 0.49
CA ASP A 30 -18.20 5.04 1.70
C ASP A 30 -17.20 4.03 2.31
N LYS A 31 -16.03 3.92 1.71
CA LYS A 31 -14.97 3.06 2.22
C LYS A 31 -14.44 3.68 3.50
N ASN A 32 -14.34 2.86 4.52
CA ASN A 32 -13.74 3.27 5.78
C ASN A 32 -12.30 3.75 5.53
N ILE A 33 -11.91 4.86 6.13
CA ILE A 33 -10.54 5.40 6.04
C ILE A 33 -9.72 4.82 7.19
N VAL A 34 -8.62 4.14 6.86
CA VAL A 34 -7.69 3.59 7.85
C VAL A 34 -6.65 4.63 8.29
N TYR A 35 -6.19 5.46 7.35
CA TYR A 35 -5.31 6.59 7.65
C TYR A 35 -5.83 7.88 7.02
N LYS A 36 -5.85 8.94 7.82
CA LYS A 36 -6.08 10.30 7.35
C LYS A 36 -4.92 11.18 7.74
N THR A 37 -4.24 11.73 6.75
CA THR A 37 -3.11 12.65 6.94
C THR A 37 -3.58 14.07 6.64
N ASN A 38 -3.40 14.99 7.60
CA ASN A 38 -3.83 16.38 7.50
C ASN A 38 -2.64 17.32 7.67
N ASN A 39 -2.31 18.08 6.63
CA ASN A 39 -1.28 19.12 6.62
C ASN A 39 0.05 18.67 7.25
N LEU A 40 0.48 17.46 6.93
CA LEU A 40 1.71 16.90 7.48
C LEU A 40 2.92 17.58 6.85
N ASP A 41 3.75 18.19 7.67
CA ASP A 41 5.08 18.61 7.34
C ASP A 41 6.12 17.79 8.10
N LEU A 42 7.28 17.54 7.49
CA LEU A 42 8.38 16.81 8.13
C LEU A 42 9.74 17.39 7.72
N TRP A 43 10.60 17.57 8.68
CA TRP A 43 11.97 18.08 8.49
C TRP A 43 13.01 17.09 9.01
N TYR A 44 14.12 16.99 8.31
CA TYR A 44 15.39 16.42 8.77
C TYR A 44 16.35 17.58 9.06
N GLY A 45 16.47 18.00 10.33
CA GLY A 45 17.15 19.24 10.67
C GLY A 45 16.46 20.43 9.98
N ASP A 46 17.17 21.09 9.06
CA ASP A 46 16.64 22.23 8.28
C ASP A 46 16.04 21.80 6.92
N PHE A 47 16.22 20.56 6.51
CA PHE A 47 15.68 20.08 5.24
C PHE A 47 14.21 19.71 5.33
N HIS A 48 13.36 20.44 4.62
CA HIS A 48 11.90 20.22 4.57
C HIS A 48 11.58 19.08 3.60
N ALA A 49 11.42 17.89 4.12
CA ALA A 49 11.30 16.65 3.35
C ALA A 49 9.86 16.32 2.90
N LEU A 50 8.86 16.57 3.76
CA LEU A 50 7.44 16.46 3.41
C LEU A 50 6.77 17.80 3.64
N LYS A 51 5.88 18.18 2.74
CA LYS A 51 5.33 19.54 2.66
C LYS A 51 3.83 19.47 2.47
N ASN A 52 3.09 19.82 3.54
CA ASN A 52 1.64 19.91 3.53
C ASN A 52 0.96 18.65 2.91
N ILE A 53 1.37 17.47 3.36
CA ILE A 53 0.79 16.22 2.88
C ILE A 53 -0.64 16.09 3.39
N ASN A 54 -1.57 15.89 2.46
CA ASN A 54 -2.96 15.56 2.72
C ASN A 54 -3.31 14.29 1.93
N LEU A 55 -3.66 13.20 2.63
CA LEU A 55 -3.85 11.90 2.00
C LEU A 55 -4.74 11.01 2.87
N ASP A 56 -5.85 10.55 2.31
CA ASP A 56 -6.78 9.62 2.95
C ASP A 56 -6.63 8.22 2.33
N ILE A 57 -6.28 7.23 3.15
CA ILE A 57 -6.04 5.85 2.73
C ILE A 57 -7.17 4.98 3.23
N ALA A 58 -7.81 4.26 2.32
CA ALA A 58 -8.95 3.40 2.63
C ALA A 58 -8.52 2.03 3.19
N GLU A 59 -9.43 1.38 3.91
CA GLU A 59 -9.28 0.00 4.39
C GLU A 59 -9.36 -1.00 3.24
N ASN A 60 -8.63 -2.12 3.39
CA ASN A 60 -8.71 -3.29 2.49
C ASN A 60 -8.47 -2.94 1.01
N GLU A 61 -7.57 -1.99 0.79
CA GLU A 61 -7.08 -1.61 -0.53
C GLU A 61 -5.55 -1.62 -0.57
N VAL A 62 -5.00 -1.70 -1.77
CA VAL A 62 -3.59 -1.44 -2.02
C VAL A 62 -3.43 0.00 -2.47
N THR A 63 -2.81 0.83 -1.65
CA THR A 63 -2.40 2.19 -2.04
C THR A 63 -0.93 2.19 -2.42
N ALA A 64 -0.63 2.45 -3.69
CA ALA A 64 0.75 2.65 -4.15
C ALA A 64 1.20 4.10 -3.97
N ILE A 65 2.45 4.29 -3.58
CA ILE A 65 3.13 5.58 -3.54
C ILE A 65 4.26 5.54 -4.56
N ILE A 66 4.15 6.34 -5.62
CA ILE A 66 5.14 6.44 -6.70
C ILE A 66 5.79 7.82 -6.74
N GLY A 67 6.90 7.95 -7.46
CA GLY A 67 7.61 9.21 -7.67
C GLY A 67 9.12 9.01 -7.74
N PRO A 68 9.88 10.04 -8.13
CA PRO A 68 11.33 9.97 -8.26
C PRO A 68 12.04 9.69 -6.94
N SER A 69 13.31 9.27 -7.01
CA SER A 69 14.14 9.05 -5.82
C SER A 69 14.30 10.34 -5.03
N GLY A 70 14.23 10.25 -3.70
CA GLY A 70 14.37 11.41 -2.81
C GLY A 70 13.14 12.32 -2.68
N CYS A 71 11.99 12.01 -3.31
CA CYS A 71 10.80 12.86 -3.24
C CYS A 71 9.98 12.73 -1.92
N GLY A 72 10.39 11.87 -0.98
CA GLY A 72 9.74 11.76 0.33
C GLY A 72 8.92 10.47 0.58
N LYS A 73 8.81 9.54 -0.38
CA LYS A 73 7.99 8.30 -0.26
C LYS A 73 8.34 7.46 0.98
N SER A 74 9.61 7.06 1.10
CA SER A 74 10.08 6.27 2.25
C SER A 74 10.04 7.05 3.57
N THR A 75 10.10 8.38 3.51
CA THR A 75 9.88 9.24 4.67
C THR A 75 8.43 9.16 5.12
N TYR A 76 7.49 9.34 4.19
CA TYR A 76 6.07 9.30 4.49
C TYR A 76 5.64 7.94 5.06
N ILE A 77 5.99 6.82 4.38
CA ILE A 77 5.58 5.50 4.84
C ILE A 77 6.12 5.17 6.24
N LYS A 78 7.37 5.59 6.56
CA LYS A 78 7.97 5.41 7.90
C LYS A 78 7.36 6.32 8.95
N THR A 79 6.69 7.39 8.55
CA THR A 79 5.98 8.28 9.47
C THR A 79 4.68 7.63 9.95
N LEU A 80 3.99 6.82 9.12
CA LEU A 80 2.73 6.16 9.45
C LEU A 80 2.82 5.21 10.67
N ASN A 81 4.00 4.65 10.94
CA ASN A 81 4.24 3.81 12.13
C ASN A 81 5.25 4.42 13.11
N ARG A 82 5.52 5.72 12.98
CA ARG A 82 6.45 6.48 13.82
C ARG A 82 7.88 5.94 13.83
N MET A 83 8.27 5.11 12.85
CA MET A 83 9.67 4.69 12.74
C MET A 83 10.61 5.85 12.37
N ILE A 84 10.08 6.88 11.77
CA ILE A 84 10.84 8.08 11.42
C ILE A 84 11.41 8.79 12.66
N GLU A 85 10.76 8.65 13.81
CA GLU A 85 11.21 9.24 15.09
C GLU A 85 12.50 8.63 15.64
N LEU A 86 12.94 7.49 15.08
CA LEU A 86 14.26 6.91 15.42
C LEU A 86 15.43 7.77 14.87
N ILE A 87 15.14 8.74 14.04
CA ILE A 87 16.12 9.69 13.50
C ILE A 87 16.08 10.97 14.36
N PRO A 88 17.14 11.28 15.14
CA PRO A 88 17.11 12.33 16.17
C PRO A 88 16.81 13.74 15.66
N SER A 89 17.09 14.03 14.39
CA SER A 89 16.89 15.37 13.80
C SER A 89 15.49 15.58 13.19
N VAL A 90 14.59 14.59 13.29
CA VAL A 90 13.27 14.68 12.70
C VAL A 90 12.35 15.56 13.53
N LYS A 91 11.65 16.47 12.83
CA LYS A 91 10.55 17.27 13.36
C LYS A 91 9.34 17.08 12.47
N THR A 92 8.16 17.01 13.07
CA THR A 92 6.89 16.89 12.35
C THR A 92 5.91 17.95 12.82
N SER A 93 5.01 18.39 11.94
CA SER A 93 3.80 19.16 12.28
C SER A 93 2.63 18.63 11.46
N GLY A 94 1.41 18.99 11.83
CA GLY A 94 0.19 18.42 11.26
C GLY A 94 -0.24 17.15 12.00
N GLU A 95 -1.11 16.37 11.39
CA GLU A 95 -1.75 15.23 12.03
C GLU A 95 -1.74 13.99 11.12
N ILE A 96 -1.59 12.84 11.73
CA ILE A 96 -1.90 11.55 11.11
C ILE A 96 -2.89 10.84 12.02
N ILE A 97 -4.09 10.65 11.53
CA ILE A 97 -5.14 9.92 12.21
C ILE A 97 -5.12 8.48 11.70
N TYR A 98 -4.82 7.54 12.57
CA TYR A 98 -4.97 6.11 12.33
C TYR A 98 -6.27 5.67 12.99
N ARG A 99 -7.22 5.17 12.20
CA ARG A 99 -8.61 5.01 12.62
C ARG A 99 -9.13 6.35 13.18
N ASP A 100 -9.42 6.44 14.46
CA ASP A 100 -9.97 7.65 15.09
C ASP A 100 -8.97 8.37 16.01
N LYS A 101 -7.68 7.98 16.00
CA LYS A 101 -6.67 8.50 16.93
C LYS A 101 -5.49 9.13 16.21
N ASN A 102 -5.10 10.34 16.64
CA ASN A 102 -3.86 10.95 16.15
C ASN A 102 -2.66 10.16 16.69
N ILE A 103 -1.84 9.60 15.79
CA ILE A 103 -0.68 8.80 16.16
C ILE A 103 0.42 9.62 16.86
N PHE A 104 0.41 10.95 16.74
CA PHE A 104 1.35 11.84 17.40
C PHE A 104 0.90 12.29 18.80
N ASP A 105 -0.29 11.89 19.26
CA ASP A 105 -0.71 12.15 20.63
C ASP A 105 0.28 11.53 21.61
N LYS A 106 0.68 12.30 22.63
CA LYS A 106 1.63 11.85 23.67
C LYS A 106 1.15 10.64 24.44
N LYS A 107 -0.16 10.40 24.49
CA LYS A 107 -0.78 9.25 25.18
C LYS A 107 -0.92 8.03 24.27
N TYR A 108 -0.65 8.17 22.96
CA TYR A 108 -0.75 7.05 22.04
C TYR A 108 0.46 6.12 22.17
N SER A 109 0.24 4.85 22.47
CA SER A 109 1.33 3.85 22.57
C SER A 109 1.95 3.57 21.20
N VAL A 110 3.26 3.77 21.10
CA VAL A 110 4.03 3.45 19.89
C VAL A 110 4.09 1.94 19.68
N GLU A 111 4.11 1.16 20.76
CA GLU A 111 4.10 -0.30 20.72
C GLU A 111 2.77 -0.81 20.15
N GLU A 112 1.63 -0.27 20.62
CA GLU A 112 0.30 -0.59 20.08
C GLU A 112 0.23 -0.24 18.59
N LEU A 113 0.70 0.96 18.20
CA LEU A 113 0.75 1.35 16.78
C LEU A 113 1.53 0.35 15.94
N ARG A 114 2.75 -0.04 16.38
CA ARG A 114 3.62 -0.95 15.64
C ARG A 114 3.16 -2.40 15.66
N THR A 115 2.28 -2.77 16.56
CA THR A 115 1.60 -4.07 16.55
C THR A 115 0.54 -4.09 15.44
N ASN A 116 -0.24 -3.01 15.33
CA ASN A 116 -1.32 -2.92 14.36
C ASN A 116 -0.84 -2.50 12.95
N VAL A 117 0.36 -1.91 12.84
CA VAL A 117 0.92 -1.39 11.60
C VAL A 117 2.30 -2.01 11.36
N GLY A 118 2.29 -3.13 10.66
CA GLY A 118 3.50 -3.88 10.33
C GLY A 118 4.29 -3.22 9.20
N MET A 119 5.60 -3.51 9.12
CA MET A 119 6.46 -2.95 8.08
C MET A 119 7.38 -3.99 7.46
N VAL A 120 7.39 -4.01 6.13
CA VAL A 120 8.30 -4.79 5.29
C VAL A 120 9.26 -3.83 4.60
N PHE A 121 10.55 -4.05 4.78
CA PHE A 121 11.61 -3.17 4.29
C PHE A 121 12.11 -3.57 2.90
N GLN A 122 12.75 -2.64 2.22
CA GLN A 122 13.36 -2.81 0.91
C GLN A 122 14.36 -3.99 0.87
N LYS A 123 15.23 -4.08 1.87
CA LYS A 123 16.13 -5.23 2.03
C LYS A 123 15.53 -6.19 3.04
N PRO A 124 15.47 -7.49 2.73
CA PRO A 124 15.07 -8.49 3.71
C PRO A 124 15.88 -8.33 5.00
N ASN A 125 15.18 -8.22 6.11
CA ASN A 125 15.79 -8.05 7.43
C ASN A 125 15.48 -9.23 8.36
N SER A 126 15.59 -10.45 7.82
CA SER A 126 15.48 -11.67 8.63
C SER A 126 16.46 -11.63 9.80
N PHE A 127 16.06 -12.16 10.94
CA PHE A 127 16.97 -12.33 12.07
C PHE A 127 17.94 -13.49 11.81
N PRO A 128 19.16 -13.49 12.38
CA PRO A 128 20.12 -14.60 12.31
C PRO A 128 19.68 -15.77 13.23
N LYS A 129 18.46 -16.24 13.02
CA LYS A 129 17.73 -17.25 13.76
C LYS A 129 17.10 -18.26 12.80
N SER A 130 16.48 -19.29 13.34
CA SER A 130 15.70 -20.24 12.57
C SER A 130 14.53 -19.55 11.85
N ILE A 131 13.95 -20.21 10.83
CA ILE A 131 12.72 -19.75 10.19
C ILE A 131 11.61 -19.67 11.25
N TYR A 132 11.47 -20.71 12.07
CA TYR A 132 10.51 -20.76 13.17
C TYR A 132 10.65 -19.58 14.11
N ASP A 133 11.87 -19.31 14.60
CA ASP A 133 12.10 -18.22 15.55
C ASP A 133 11.90 -16.83 14.92
N ASN A 134 12.11 -16.67 13.61
CA ASN A 134 11.77 -15.44 12.92
C ASN A 134 10.27 -15.14 13.00
N ILE A 135 9.43 -16.14 12.77
CA ILE A 135 7.97 -15.99 12.80
C ILE A 135 7.45 -15.83 14.22
N THR A 136 7.95 -16.64 15.15
CA THR A 136 7.47 -16.62 16.55
C THR A 136 8.02 -15.47 17.38
N TYR A 137 8.93 -14.67 16.85
CA TYR A 137 9.56 -13.56 17.58
C TYR A 137 8.55 -12.54 18.09
N GLY A 138 7.68 -12.03 17.22
CA GLY A 138 6.62 -11.09 17.58
C GLY A 138 5.62 -11.69 18.60
N PRO A 139 4.98 -12.81 18.28
CA PRO A 139 4.07 -13.50 19.22
C PRO A 139 4.66 -13.74 20.61
N ARG A 140 5.93 -14.15 20.70
CA ARG A 140 6.61 -14.35 21.99
C ARG A 140 6.80 -13.05 22.78
N ILE A 141 7.12 -11.95 22.12
CA ILE A 141 7.22 -10.62 22.77
C ILE A 141 5.84 -10.22 23.34
N HIS A 142 4.76 -10.57 22.64
CA HIS A 142 3.39 -10.34 23.11
C HIS A 142 2.89 -11.39 24.11
N GLY A 143 3.79 -12.23 24.67
CA GLY A 143 3.50 -13.15 25.79
C GLY A 143 2.95 -14.51 25.36
N ILE A 144 2.89 -14.85 24.07
CA ILE A 144 2.47 -16.16 23.59
C ILE A 144 3.63 -17.15 23.78
N THR A 145 3.49 -18.11 24.70
CA THR A 145 4.52 -19.11 25.04
C THR A 145 4.09 -20.55 24.76
N ASP A 146 2.78 -20.77 24.57
CA ASP A 146 2.27 -22.11 24.26
C ASP A 146 2.77 -22.58 22.90
N LYS A 147 3.43 -23.76 22.92
CA LYS A 147 4.06 -24.30 21.70
C LYS A 147 3.04 -24.62 20.60
N LYS A 148 1.86 -25.13 20.96
CA LYS A 148 0.85 -25.48 19.96
C LYS A 148 0.31 -24.22 19.25
N VAL A 149 0.05 -23.17 20.02
CA VAL A 149 -0.38 -21.88 19.50
C VAL A 149 0.70 -21.27 18.58
N LEU A 150 1.98 -21.35 18.99
CA LEU A 150 3.09 -20.89 18.16
C LEU A 150 3.23 -21.70 16.86
N ASP A 151 3.06 -23.02 16.92
CA ASP A 151 3.10 -23.89 15.73
C ASP A 151 1.99 -23.53 14.74
N GLU A 152 0.77 -23.27 15.21
CA GLU A 152 -0.37 -22.81 14.39
C GLU A 152 -0.10 -21.42 13.77
N ILE A 153 0.47 -20.48 14.54
CA ILE A 153 0.86 -19.16 14.05
C ILE A 153 1.90 -19.28 12.92
N VAL A 154 2.92 -20.14 13.12
CA VAL A 154 3.99 -20.36 12.13
C VAL A 154 3.41 -20.91 10.83
N GLU A 155 2.60 -21.96 10.90
CA GLU A 155 1.98 -22.56 9.73
C GLU A 155 1.08 -21.56 8.99
N ARG A 156 0.18 -20.88 9.70
CA ARG A 156 -0.73 -19.88 9.15
C ARG A 156 0.04 -18.73 8.48
N SER A 157 1.06 -18.20 9.16
CA SER A 157 1.82 -17.05 8.65
C SER A 157 2.67 -17.40 7.42
N LEU A 158 3.29 -18.58 7.41
CA LEU A 158 4.05 -19.06 6.27
C LEU A 158 3.16 -19.41 5.08
N LYS A 159 1.96 -19.95 5.32
CA LYS A 159 0.94 -20.15 4.27
C LYS A 159 0.46 -18.79 3.73
N GLY A 160 0.13 -17.84 4.63
CA GLY A 160 -0.28 -16.49 4.29
C GLY A 160 0.77 -15.69 3.53
N ALA A 161 2.06 -16.07 3.62
CA ALA A 161 3.16 -15.49 2.84
C ALA A 161 3.58 -16.35 1.63
N ALA A 162 2.77 -17.32 1.24
CA ALA A 162 3.00 -18.23 0.10
C ALA A 162 4.39 -18.88 0.09
N ILE A 163 4.90 -19.30 1.27
CA ILE A 163 6.25 -19.90 1.40
C ILE A 163 6.25 -21.22 2.21
N TRP A 164 5.11 -21.65 2.74
CA TRP A 164 5.01 -22.83 3.56
C TRP A 164 5.62 -24.08 2.91
N ASP A 165 5.25 -24.40 1.69
CA ASP A 165 5.71 -25.60 0.98
C ASP A 165 7.22 -25.59 0.67
N GLU A 166 7.82 -24.40 0.60
CA GLU A 166 9.25 -24.24 0.38
C GLU A 166 10.09 -24.40 1.65
N CYS A 167 9.49 -24.30 2.86
CA CYS A 167 10.26 -24.26 4.11
C CYS A 167 9.75 -25.15 5.24
N LYS A 168 8.57 -25.80 5.12
CA LYS A 168 7.96 -26.62 6.18
C LYS A 168 8.86 -27.72 6.75
N ASP A 169 9.74 -28.31 5.92
CA ASP A 169 10.64 -29.39 6.32
C ASP A 169 11.99 -28.88 6.88
N ARG A 170 12.16 -27.55 7.01
CA ARG A 170 13.40 -26.91 7.46
C ARG A 170 13.19 -25.70 8.37
N LEU A 171 12.11 -25.71 9.14
CA LEU A 171 11.75 -24.60 10.05
C LEU A 171 12.82 -24.30 11.10
N ASP A 172 13.61 -25.29 11.47
CA ASP A 172 14.76 -25.21 12.39
C ASP A 172 16.01 -24.57 11.77
N LYS A 173 16.08 -24.45 10.43
CA LYS A 173 17.25 -23.92 9.72
C LYS A 173 17.30 -22.39 9.78
N ASN A 174 18.50 -21.85 9.72
CA ASN A 174 18.74 -20.41 9.70
C ASN A 174 18.11 -19.76 8.46
N ALA A 175 17.33 -18.68 8.67
CA ALA A 175 16.66 -17.95 7.60
C ALA A 175 17.62 -17.31 6.59
N TYR A 176 18.89 -17.05 6.96
CA TYR A 176 19.91 -16.54 6.02
C TYR A 176 20.29 -17.53 4.93
N GLY A 177 20.01 -18.83 5.10
CA GLY A 177 20.20 -19.83 4.06
C GLY A 177 19.17 -19.81 2.94
N LEU A 178 18.18 -18.95 3.00
CA LEU A 178 17.13 -18.77 1.99
C LEU A 178 17.56 -17.79 0.89
N SER A 179 16.97 -17.92 -0.31
CA SER A 179 17.14 -16.92 -1.37
C SER A 179 16.56 -15.56 -0.96
N GLY A 180 16.94 -14.47 -1.63
CA GLY A 180 16.45 -13.13 -1.34
C GLY A 180 14.93 -13.03 -1.36
N GLY A 181 14.27 -13.61 -2.37
CA GLY A 181 12.82 -13.65 -2.47
C GLY A 181 12.16 -14.49 -1.38
N GLN A 182 12.80 -15.60 -0.97
CA GLN A 182 12.34 -16.39 0.18
C GLN A 182 12.49 -15.61 1.49
N GLN A 183 13.62 -14.95 1.71
CA GLN A 183 13.82 -14.11 2.90
C GLN A 183 12.80 -12.97 2.97
N GLN A 184 12.47 -12.34 1.83
CA GLN A 184 11.44 -11.30 1.78
C GLN A 184 10.06 -11.84 2.20
N ARG A 185 9.67 -13.02 1.70
CA ARG A 185 8.42 -13.67 2.11
C ARG A 185 8.44 -14.11 3.58
N ILE A 186 9.60 -14.47 4.15
CA ILE A 186 9.74 -14.67 5.60
C ILE A 186 9.52 -13.36 6.37
N CYS A 187 10.00 -12.22 5.87
CA CYS A 187 9.73 -10.92 6.51
C CYS A 187 8.24 -10.57 6.45
N ILE A 188 7.55 -10.89 5.35
CA ILE A 188 6.09 -10.75 5.25
C ILE A 188 5.39 -11.69 6.23
N ALA A 189 5.77 -12.99 6.29
CA ALA A 189 5.21 -13.95 7.24
C ALA A 189 5.40 -13.51 8.70
N ARG A 190 6.57 -12.95 9.04
CA ARG A 190 6.83 -12.38 10.36
C ARG A 190 5.89 -11.22 10.68
N CYS A 191 5.59 -10.37 9.70
CA CYS A 191 4.62 -9.30 9.83
C CYS A 191 3.21 -9.86 10.07
N LEU A 192 2.79 -10.87 9.29
CA LEU A 192 1.47 -11.51 9.43
C LEU A 192 1.28 -12.27 10.75
N ALA A 193 2.37 -12.69 11.42
CA ALA A 193 2.31 -13.47 12.65
C ALA A 193 1.66 -12.72 13.83
N ILE A 194 1.66 -11.40 13.81
CA ILE A 194 1.03 -10.53 14.81
C ILE A 194 -0.33 -9.98 14.36
N GLU A 195 -0.83 -10.41 13.19
CA GLU A 195 -2.14 -10.01 12.63
C GLU A 195 -2.37 -8.48 12.61
N PRO A 196 -1.53 -7.71 11.90
CA PRO A 196 -1.69 -6.26 11.84
C PRO A 196 -2.96 -5.87 11.08
N ASP A 197 -3.44 -4.63 11.23
CA ASP A 197 -4.49 -4.05 10.38
C ASP A 197 -3.93 -3.53 9.05
N VAL A 198 -2.70 -2.99 9.12
CA VAL A 198 -2.03 -2.33 7.99
C VAL A 198 -0.66 -2.94 7.76
N ILE A 199 -0.31 -3.15 6.49
CA ILE A 199 1.03 -3.58 6.08
C ILE A 199 1.67 -2.48 5.23
N LEU A 200 2.74 -1.90 5.75
CA LEU A 200 3.58 -0.95 5.04
C LEU A 200 4.70 -1.69 4.31
N MET A 201 4.90 -1.40 3.03
CA MET A 201 5.93 -2.04 2.20
C MET A 201 6.79 -0.97 1.52
N ASP A 202 8.05 -0.84 1.93
CA ASP A 202 9.00 0.12 1.35
C ASP A 202 9.84 -0.59 0.29
N GLU A 203 9.48 -0.47 -0.99
CA GLU A 203 10.13 -1.09 -2.16
C GLU A 203 10.39 -2.60 -2.01
N PRO A 204 9.41 -3.45 -1.66
CA PRO A 204 9.63 -4.82 -1.20
C PRO A 204 10.22 -5.76 -2.26
N THR A 205 10.22 -5.36 -3.52
CA THR A 205 10.66 -6.20 -4.65
C THR A 205 11.91 -5.68 -5.37
N SER A 206 12.45 -4.53 -4.96
CA SER A 206 13.54 -3.86 -5.68
C SER A 206 14.85 -4.66 -5.78
N ALA A 207 15.06 -5.60 -4.86
CA ALA A 207 16.25 -6.48 -4.82
C ALA A 207 15.94 -7.92 -5.24
N LEU A 208 14.76 -8.19 -5.82
CA LEU A 208 14.31 -9.53 -6.19
C LEU A 208 14.43 -9.77 -7.70
N ASP A 209 14.60 -11.04 -8.05
CA ASP A 209 14.47 -11.51 -9.43
C ASP A 209 13.01 -11.43 -9.92
N PRO A 210 12.75 -11.47 -11.23
CA PRO A 210 11.39 -11.31 -11.77
C PRO A 210 10.39 -12.34 -11.27
N ILE A 211 10.81 -13.60 -11.06
CA ILE A 211 9.93 -14.67 -10.58
C ILE A 211 9.52 -14.42 -9.13
N SER A 212 10.50 -14.06 -8.29
CA SER A 212 10.24 -13.68 -6.90
C SER A 212 9.39 -12.44 -6.78
N THR A 213 9.56 -11.48 -7.68
CA THR A 213 8.73 -10.26 -7.77
C THR A 213 7.28 -10.61 -8.03
N LEU A 214 6.99 -11.44 -9.04
CA LEU A 214 5.63 -11.88 -9.36
C LEU A 214 4.96 -12.57 -8.16
N LYS A 215 5.68 -13.46 -7.46
CA LYS A 215 5.14 -14.12 -6.26
C LYS A 215 4.76 -13.12 -5.14
N VAL A 216 5.52 -12.05 -4.97
CA VAL A 216 5.19 -10.99 -4.00
C VAL A 216 4.01 -10.15 -4.48
N GLU A 217 3.89 -9.87 -5.78
CA GLU A 217 2.75 -9.16 -6.36
C GLU A 217 1.44 -9.95 -6.21
N GLU A 218 1.45 -11.24 -6.52
CA GLU A 218 0.31 -12.15 -6.31
C GLU A 218 -0.09 -12.18 -4.82
N LEU A 219 0.89 -12.32 -3.95
CA LEU A 219 0.68 -12.29 -2.51
C LEU A 219 0.03 -10.99 -2.02
N VAL A 220 0.45 -9.82 -2.53
CA VAL A 220 -0.15 -8.52 -2.19
C VAL A 220 -1.63 -8.49 -2.57
N GLN A 221 -2.00 -9.04 -3.75
CA GLN A 221 -3.40 -9.12 -4.19
C GLN A 221 -4.25 -10.04 -3.30
N GLU A 222 -3.69 -11.13 -2.81
CA GLU A 222 -4.37 -12.01 -1.86
C GLU A 222 -4.55 -11.34 -0.49
N LEU A 223 -3.50 -10.69 0.01
CA LEU A 223 -3.49 -10.06 1.33
C LEU A 223 -4.43 -8.86 1.44
N LYS A 224 -4.69 -8.10 0.37
CA LYS A 224 -5.57 -6.92 0.41
C LYS A 224 -7.01 -7.23 0.83
N THR A 225 -7.43 -8.48 0.69
CA THR A 225 -8.77 -8.92 1.12
C THR A 225 -8.96 -8.85 2.64
N LYS A 226 -7.86 -8.84 3.39
CA LYS A 226 -7.84 -8.84 4.86
C LYS A 226 -7.10 -7.65 5.46
N TYR A 227 -6.11 -7.11 4.75
CA TYR A 227 -5.21 -6.08 5.24
C TYR A 227 -5.26 -4.84 4.34
N SER A 228 -5.12 -3.67 4.93
CA SER A 228 -4.85 -2.44 4.19
C SER A 228 -3.36 -2.39 3.85
N ILE A 229 -3.00 -2.23 2.58
CA ILE A 229 -1.61 -2.29 2.14
C ILE A 229 -1.18 -0.94 1.56
N ILE A 230 -0.07 -0.41 2.06
CA ILE A 230 0.57 0.79 1.52
C ILE A 230 1.94 0.39 1.00
N ILE A 231 2.15 0.51 -0.30
CA ILE A 231 3.37 0.10 -0.96
C ILE A 231 4.08 1.26 -1.64
N VAL A 232 5.34 1.46 -1.29
CA VAL A 232 6.23 2.36 -2.05
C VAL A 232 6.90 1.55 -3.14
N THR A 233 6.87 2.03 -4.36
CA THR A 233 7.61 1.44 -5.47
C THR A 233 8.07 2.51 -6.46
N HIS A 234 9.22 2.27 -7.09
CA HIS A 234 9.68 3.05 -8.24
C HIS A 234 9.32 2.36 -9.58
N ASN A 235 8.74 1.16 -9.53
CA ASN A 235 8.29 0.42 -10.70
C ASN A 235 6.83 0.76 -11.01
N MET A 236 6.61 1.62 -12.00
CA MET A 236 5.28 2.07 -12.42
C MET A 236 4.40 0.92 -12.91
N GLN A 237 4.98 -0.06 -13.60
CA GLN A 237 4.23 -1.23 -14.08
C GLN A 237 3.74 -2.09 -12.90
N GLN A 238 4.54 -2.22 -11.86
CA GLN A 238 4.13 -2.89 -10.63
C GLN A 238 2.96 -2.14 -9.98
N ALA A 239 3.10 -0.83 -9.75
CA ALA A 239 2.02 -0.03 -9.19
C ALA A 239 0.70 -0.18 -9.98
N ALA A 240 0.78 -0.08 -11.32
CA ALA A 240 -0.38 -0.24 -12.19
C ALA A 240 -1.06 -1.62 -12.10
N ARG A 241 -0.30 -2.69 -11.82
CA ARG A 241 -0.87 -4.04 -11.72
C ARG A 241 -1.49 -4.36 -10.37
N ILE A 242 -0.90 -3.83 -9.28
CA ILE A 242 -1.25 -4.33 -7.94
C ILE A 242 -2.02 -3.34 -7.07
N SER A 243 -2.08 -2.06 -7.40
CA SER A 243 -2.73 -1.07 -6.55
C SER A 243 -4.14 -0.70 -7.02
N ASP A 244 -4.99 -0.38 -6.05
CA ASP A 244 -6.33 0.16 -6.27
C ASP A 244 -6.26 1.68 -6.43
N LYS A 245 -5.45 2.35 -5.59
CA LYS A 245 -5.17 3.79 -5.67
C LYS A 245 -3.68 4.06 -5.75
N THR A 246 -3.33 5.16 -6.38
CA THR A 246 -1.93 5.58 -6.54
C THR A 246 -1.75 7.04 -6.17
N ALA A 247 -0.77 7.32 -5.29
CA ALA A 247 -0.33 8.66 -4.92
C ALA A 247 1.00 8.98 -5.61
N PHE A 248 1.05 10.07 -6.37
CA PHE A 248 2.27 10.56 -6.98
C PHE A 248 2.93 11.63 -6.09
N PHE A 249 4.13 11.31 -5.60
CA PHE A 249 4.96 12.18 -4.78
C PHE A 249 6.01 12.88 -5.63
N LEU A 250 6.15 14.19 -5.44
CA LEU A 250 7.18 15.01 -6.09
C LEU A 250 7.66 16.13 -5.18
N ASN A 251 8.99 16.21 -4.94
CA ASN A 251 9.63 17.26 -4.16
C ASN A 251 9.03 17.50 -2.75
N GLY A 252 8.56 16.43 -2.13
CA GLY A 252 7.95 16.46 -0.80
C GLY A 252 6.45 16.74 -0.78
N TYR A 253 5.80 16.85 -1.93
CA TYR A 253 4.34 17.04 -2.05
C TYR A 253 3.66 15.80 -2.61
N VAL A 254 2.37 15.61 -2.29
CA VAL A 254 1.46 14.75 -3.06
C VAL A 254 0.90 15.61 -4.19
N ASN A 255 1.32 15.33 -5.41
CA ASN A 255 0.87 16.06 -6.59
C ASN A 255 -0.49 15.58 -7.08
N GLU A 256 -0.71 14.26 -7.03
CA GLU A 256 -1.97 13.65 -7.45
C GLU A 256 -2.22 12.36 -6.66
N PHE A 257 -3.49 12.10 -6.32
CA PHE A 257 -3.94 10.87 -5.69
C PHE A 257 -5.32 10.51 -6.23
N ASP A 258 -5.43 9.36 -6.87
CA ASP A 258 -6.68 8.89 -7.46
C ASP A 258 -6.65 7.36 -7.67
N GLN A 259 -7.71 6.82 -8.27
CA GLN A 259 -7.74 5.43 -8.75
C GLN A 259 -6.55 5.17 -9.66
N THR A 260 -5.91 4.02 -9.49
CA THR A 260 -4.70 3.66 -10.24
C THR A 260 -4.89 3.74 -11.75
N ASP A 261 -6.01 3.21 -12.25
CA ASP A 261 -6.31 3.27 -13.69
C ASP A 261 -6.37 4.70 -14.20
N LYS A 262 -6.92 5.64 -13.43
CA LYS A 262 -6.98 7.06 -13.81
C LYS A 262 -5.60 7.69 -13.82
N ILE A 263 -4.79 7.45 -12.77
CA ILE A 263 -3.42 7.97 -12.68
C ILE A 263 -2.58 7.52 -13.89
N PHE A 264 -2.70 6.26 -14.32
CA PHE A 264 -1.88 5.71 -15.40
C PHE A 264 -2.43 5.93 -16.80
N SER A 265 -3.74 6.17 -16.98
CA SER A 265 -4.37 6.36 -18.30
C SER A 265 -4.69 7.82 -18.64
N ASN A 266 -5.13 8.59 -17.67
CA ASN A 266 -5.57 9.98 -17.85
C ASN A 266 -5.36 10.82 -16.58
N PRO A 267 -4.10 11.06 -16.17
CA PRO A 267 -3.80 11.87 -15.01
C PRO A 267 -4.27 13.31 -15.21
N THR A 268 -4.63 13.97 -14.11
CA THR A 268 -5.13 15.34 -14.12
C THR A 268 -3.98 16.36 -14.04
N ASP A 269 -2.92 16.01 -13.31
CA ASP A 269 -1.75 16.86 -13.16
C ASP A 269 -0.71 16.56 -14.26
N LYS A 270 -0.26 17.61 -14.93
CA LYS A 270 0.72 17.48 -16.02
C LYS A 270 2.05 16.88 -15.58
N LYS A 271 2.49 17.12 -14.34
CA LYS A 271 3.73 16.53 -13.81
C LYS A 271 3.59 15.03 -13.61
N THR A 272 2.39 14.57 -13.26
CA THR A 272 2.05 13.14 -13.19
C THR A 272 2.14 12.53 -14.59
N GLU A 273 1.54 13.17 -15.60
CA GLU A 273 1.60 12.73 -16.99
C GLU A 273 3.05 12.65 -17.51
N ASP A 274 3.84 13.69 -17.26
CA ASP A 274 5.25 13.75 -17.68
C ASP A 274 6.07 12.64 -16.99
N TYR A 275 5.81 12.38 -15.70
CA TYR A 275 6.50 11.31 -14.96
C TYR A 275 6.16 9.92 -15.51
N ILE A 276 4.87 9.62 -15.71
CA ILE A 276 4.40 8.30 -16.18
C ILE A 276 4.85 8.04 -17.62
N SER A 277 4.83 9.08 -18.47
CA SER A 277 5.27 8.95 -19.86
C SER A 277 6.81 8.92 -20.03
N GLY A 278 7.58 9.02 -18.96
CA GLY A 278 9.05 9.06 -19.00
C GLY A 278 9.63 10.37 -19.56
N ARG A 279 8.84 11.43 -19.66
CA ARG A 279 9.27 12.78 -20.10
C ARG A 279 9.80 13.63 -18.95
N PHE A 280 9.93 13.06 -17.78
CA PHE A 280 10.37 13.74 -16.58
C PHE A 280 11.91 13.79 -16.55
N GLY A 281 12.48 14.96 -16.85
CA GLY A 281 13.91 15.19 -16.89
C GLY A 281 14.24 16.67 -16.76
#